data_c29ece8443d1a2f9e781f007fa780c3c
#
_entry.id   c29ece8443d1a2f9e781f007fa780c3c
#
_cell.length_a   1.000
_cell.length_b   1.000
_cell.length_c   1.000
_cell.angle_alpha   90.00
_cell.angle_beta   90.00
_cell.angle_gamma   90.00
#
_symmetry.space_group_name_H-M   'P 1'
#
loop_
_entity.id
_entity.type
_entity.pdbx_description
1 polymer ?
#
loop_
_entity_poly.entity_id
_entity_poly.type
_entity_poly.pdbx_seq_one_letter_code
_entity_poly.pdbx_strand_id
1 'polypeptide(L)'
;MDGETFDEQDPVKLYVPKRERREKFTIDAHAPIGVFDSGVGGLTVVRELMRQIPDERMVYFGDTARLPYGAKSRDTIIRFSRQIVRFLKTKGVKAIVIACNTASSHALKTLAEENEIPVIGVIYAGALSAVRATKNGRIGVIGTRGTVNSEIYPKVIQSISPGIRVFQKACPMFVPLVEEGLLHDSVTDEMAARYLQELKEKYVDTLVLGCTHYPLLRS
;
A
#
# COMPACT_ATOMS: atom_id res chain seq x y z
N MET A 1 10.66 21.52 26.59
CA MET A 1 11.06 20.15 26.18
C MET A 1 9.84 19.27 26.45
N ASP A 2 8.83 19.33 25.59
CA ASP A 2 7.64 18.51 25.70
C ASP A 2 7.70 17.45 24.61
N GLY A 3 8.23 16.29 25.04
CA GLY A 3 8.25 15.08 24.22
C GLY A 3 6.83 14.59 24.02
N GLU A 4 6.20 14.99 22.92
CA GLU A 4 4.98 14.34 22.48
C GLU A 4 5.30 12.91 22.05
N THR A 5 4.98 11.99 22.96
CA THR A 5 4.96 10.57 22.69
C THR A 5 4.06 10.32 21.49
N PHE A 6 4.59 9.67 20.47
CA PHE A 6 3.83 9.11 19.37
C PHE A 6 2.70 8.26 19.96
N ASP A 7 1.45 8.65 19.70
CA ASP A 7 0.30 7.83 20.03
C ASP A 7 0.28 6.65 19.05
N GLU A 8 0.88 5.53 19.45
CA GLU A 8 0.90 4.28 18.68
C GLU A 8 -0.50 3.69 18.47
N GLN A 9 -1.53 4.25 19.13
CA GLN A 9 -2.89 3.71 19.14
C GLN A 9 -3.80 4.31 18.08
N ASP A 10 -3.41 5.39 17.37
CA ASP A 10 -4.22 5.97 16.29
C ASP A 10 -3.53 5.80 14.93
N PRO A 11 -3.87 4.75 14.17
CA PRO A 11 -3.27 4.48 12.86
C PRO A 11 -3.58 5.55 11.81
N VAL A 12 -4.59 6.39 12.03
CA VAL A 12 -4.91 7.51 11.15
C VAL A 12 -3.96 8.67 11.38
N LYS A 13 -3.57 8.94 12.64
CA LYS A 13 -2.59 9.99 12.98
C LYS A 13 -1.20 9.70 12.44
N LEU A 14 -0.82 8.42 12.30
CA LEU A 14 0.48 8.01 11.73
C LEU A 14 0.71 8.50 10.30
N TYR A 15 -0.35 8.81 9.56
CA TYR A 15 -0.27 9.04 8.11
C TYR A 15 -0.76 10.41 7.65
N VAL A 16 -1.24 11.24 8.55
CA VAL A 16 -1.65 12.61 8.24
C VAL A 16 -0.62 13.58 8.83
N PRO A 17 -0.02 14.49 8.04
CA PRO A 17 0.90 15.50 8.57
C PRO A 17 0.25 16.27 9.71
N LYS A 18 1.00 16.57 10.78
CA LYS A 18 0.48 17.35 11.92
C LYS A 18 -0.13 18.66 11.43
N ARG A 19 -1.27 19.04 12.01
CA ARG A 19 -2.07 20.21 11.62
C ARG A 19 -1.25 21.52 11.58
N GLU A 20 -0.28 21.65 12.47
CA GLU A 20 0.64 22.81 12.59
C GLU A 20 1.52 23.05 11.34
N ARG A 21 1.84 21.98 10.57
CA ARG A 21 2.57 22.12 9.29
C ARG A 21 1.65 22.53 8.14
N ARG A 22 0.34 22.33 8.25
CA ARG A 22 -0.64 22.66 7.22
C ARG A 22 -0.96 24.16 7.15
N GLU A 23 -0.85 24.89 8.27
CA GLU A 23 -1.20 26.32 8.34
C GLU A 23 -0.26 27.21 7.52
N LYS A 24 0.95 26.71 7.17
CA LYS A 24 1.94 27.42 6.35
C LYS A 24 1.91 27.08 4.88
N PHE A 25 1.15 26.07 4.46
CA PHE A 25 1.13 25.60 3.08
C PHE A 25 -0.24 25.83 2.46
N THR A 26 -0.31 26.81 1.55
CA THR A 26 -1.51 27.04 0.74
C THR A 26 -1.60 25.95 -0.32
N ILE A 27 -2.48 24.97 -0.10
CA ILE A 27 -2.74 23.91 -1.07
C ILE A 27 -3.69 24.47 -2.14
N ASP A 28 -3.22 24.50 -3.39
CA ASP A 28 -4.11 24.74 -4.52
C ASP A 28 -5.05 23.53 -4.68
N ALA A 29 -6.33 23.74 -4.43
CA ALA A 29 -7.35 22.68 -4.53
C ALA A 29 -7.43 22.07 -5.94
N HIS A 30 -7.06 22.82 -6.98
CA HIS A 30 -7.06 22.38 -8.38
C HIS A 30 -5.75 21.68 -8.80
N ALA A 31 -4.73 21.65 -7.94
CA ALA A 31 -3.50 20.93 -8.22
C ALA A 31 -3.75 19.40 -8.28
N PRO A 32 -3.00 18.65 -9.10
CA PRO A 32 -3.22 17.22 -9.25
C PRO A 32 -2.79 16.42 -8.01
N ILE A 33 -3.31 15.20 -7.89
CA ILE A 33 -2.82 14.19 -6.94
C ILE A 33 -1.69 13.40 -7.62
N GLY A 34 -0.53 13.32 -6.97
CA GLY A 34 0.54 12.43 -7.38
C GLY A 34 0.28 11.00 -6.90
N VAL A 35 0.35 10.04 -7.79
CA VAL A 35 0.22 8.62 -7.44
C VAL A 35 1.47 7.89 -7.91
N PHE A 36 2.10 7.07 -7.06
CA PHE A 36 3.22 6.27 -7.52
C PHE A 36 3.16 4.81 -7.06
N ASP A 37 3.78 3.98 -7.89
CA ASP A 37 3.98 2.55 -7.65
C ASP A 37 5.38 2.11 -8.11
N SER A 38 5.78 0.91 -7.72
CA SER A 38 7.01 0.28 -8.20
C SER A 38 6.96 -0.09 -9.70
N GLY A 39 5.81 -0.12 -10.31
CA GLY A 39 5.62 -0.51 -11.70
C GLY A 39 4.30 -0.03 -12.28
N VAL A 40 3.62 -0.89 -13.05
CA VAL A 40 2.33 -0.60 -13.69
C VAL A 40 1.13 -1.08 -12.87
N GLY A 41 1.34 -1.97 -11.90
CA GLY A 41 0.27 -2.53 -11.06
C GLY A 41 -0.52 -1.46 -10.31
N GLY A 42 0.11 -0.34 -9.94
CA GLY A 42 -0.54 0.80 -9.29
C GLY A 42 -1.64 1.47 -10.08
N LEU A 43 -1.76 1.19 -11.39
CA LEU A 43 -2.90 1.64 -12.19
C LEU A 43 -4.23 1.06 -11.69
N THR A 44 -4.22 -0.07 -10.98
CA THR A 44 -5.41 -0.59 -10.29
C THR A 44 -5.92 0.37 -9.23
N VAL A 45 -5.01 1.03 -8.50
CA VAL A 45 -5.33 2.05 -7.50
C VAL A 45 -5.79 3.34 -8.19
N VAL A 46 -5.11 3.76 -9.26
CA VAL A 46 -5.51 4.96 -10.05
C VAL A 46 -6.93 4.79 -10.57
N ARG A 47 -7.28 3.64 -11.13
CA ARG A 47 -8.63 3.36 -11.63
C ARG A 47 -9.68 3.52 -10.54
N GLU A 48 -9.40 3.05 -9.33
CA GLU A 48 -10.33 3.19 -8.22
C GLU A 48 -10.42 4.64 -7.71
N LEU A 49 -9.31 5.36 -7.67
CA LEU A 49 -9.32 6.79 -7.36
C LEU A 49 -10.15 7.59 -8.37
N MET A 50 -9.96 7.36 -9.67
CA MET A 50 -10.75 8.01 -10.71
C MET A 50 -12.25 7.70 -10.59
N ARG A 51 -12.61 6.51 -10.13
CA ARG A 51 -14.01 6.13 -9.88
C ARG A 51 -14.61 6.84 -8.67
N GLN A 52 -13.81 7.05 -7.61
CA GLN A 52 -14.26 7.64 -6.35
C GLN A 52 -14.23 9.18 -6.35
N ILE A 53 -13.26 9.74 -7.04
CA ILE A 53 -13.01 11.19 -7.10
C ILE A 53 -12.75 11.60 -8.58
N PRO A 54 -13.78 11.53 -9.45
CA PRO A 54 -13.63 11.68 -10.90
C PRO A 54 -13.15 13.06 -11.33
N ASP A 55 -13.39 14.10 -10.53
CA ASP A 55 -13.01 15.47 -10.85
C ASP A 55 -11.54 15.79 -10.50
N GLU A 56 -10.82 14.85 -9.87
CA GLU A 56 -9.43 15.04 -9.50
C GLU A 56 -8.47 14.67 -10.62
N ARG A 57 -7.57 15.59 -10.96
CA ARG A 57 -6.47 15.31 -11.87
C ARG A 57 -5.41 14.49 -11.19
N MET A 58 -4.81 13.54 -11.90
CA MET A 58 -3.77 12.66 -11.37
C MET A 58 -2.51 12.69 -12.21
N VAL A 59 -1.37 12.61 -11.54
CA VAL A 59 -0.05 12.37 -12.16
C VAL A 59 0.46 11.04 -11.63
N TYR A 60 0.55 10.05 -12.51
CA TYR A 60 1.05 8.72 -12.15
C TYR A 60 2.54 8.57 -12.46
N PHE A 61 3.27 7.94 -11.54
CA PHE A 61 4.67 7.54 -11.72
C PHE A 61 4.82 6.03 -11.42
N GLY A 62 5.12 5.24 -12.42
CA GLY A 62 5.50 3.83 -12.28
C GLY A 62 7.02 3.68 -12.39
N ASP A 63 7.67 3.14 -11.36
CA ASP A 63 9.13 2.95 -11.33
C ASP A 63 9.57 1.66 -12.01
N THR A 64 9.20 1.50 -13.27
CA THR A 64 9.41 0.28 -14.06
C THR A 64 10.87 -0.10 -14.23
N ALA A 65 11.79 0.86 -14.16
CA ALA A 65 13.22 0.61 -14.29
C ALA A 65 13.86 -0.06 -13.06
N ARG A 66 13.17 -0.02 -11.89
CA ARG A 66 13.75 -0.48 -10.61
C ARG A 66 12.90 -1.54 -9.90
N LEU A 67 11.89 -2.07 -10.56
CA LEU A 67 11.09 -3.21 -10.02
C LEU A 67 11.93 -4.50 -9.94
N PRO A 68 11.50 -5.52 -9.17
CA PRO A 68 10.43 -5.44 -8.18
C PRO A 68 10.91 -4.85 -6.84
N TYR A 69 10.05 -4.07 -6.16
CA TYR A 69 10.39 -3.52 -4.84
C TYR A 69 10.35 -4.57 -3.73
N GLY A 70 9.54 -5.60 -3.90
CA GLY A 70 9.30 -6.63 -2.88
C GLY A 70 10.52 -7.44 -2.42
N ALA A 71 11.63 -7.37 -3.17
CA ALA A 71 12.91 -8.03 -2.87
C ALA A 71 14.01 -7.05 -2.41
N LYS A 72 13.71 -5.73 -2.35
CA LYS A 72 14.71 -4.72 -1.99
C LYS A 72 14.72 -4.42 -0.49
N SER A 73 15.87 -3.91 -0.01
CA SER A 73 16.00 -3.47 1.37
C SER A 73 15.13 -2.23 1.65
N ARG A 74 14.74 -2.05 2.91
CA ARG A 74 14.00 -0.87 3.39
C ARG A 74 14.65 0.44 2.95
N ASP A 75 15.95 0.58 3.15
CA ASP A 75 16.68 1.81 2.82
C ASP A 75 16.67 2.11 1.30
N THR A 76 16.78 1.07 0.48
CA THR A 76 16.67 1.20 -0.97
C THR A 76 15.28 1.69 -1.38
N ILE A 77 14.21 1.12 -0.77
CA ILE A 77 12.83 1.51 -1.04
C ILE A 77 12.59 2.97 -0.63
N ILE A 78 13.04 3.36 0.56
CA ILE A 78 12.93 4.75 1.04
C ILE A 78 13.66 5.71 0.09
N ARG A 79 14.90 5.37 -0.31
CA ARG A 79 15.69 6.19 -1.24
C ARG A 79 14.98 6.39 -2.57
N PHE A 80 14.44 5.31 -3.16
CA PHE A 80 13.71 5.39 -4.42
C PHE A 80 12.43 6.20 -4.28
N SER A 81 11.67 5.97 -3.23
CA SER A 81 10.44 6.70 -2.94
C SER A 81 10.67 8.20 -2.76
N ARG A 82 11.75 8.60 -2.08
CA ARG A 82 12.16 10.01 -1.96
C ARG A 82 12.44 10.65 -3.33
N GLN A 83 13.07 9.92 -4.25
CA GLN A 83 13.35 10.42 -5.60
C GLN A 83 12.05 10.63 -6.38
N ILE A 84 11.11 9.69 -6.28
CA ILE A 84 9.80 9.78 -6.93
C ILE A 84 8.99 10.95 -6.36
N VAL A 85 8.96 11.09 -5.04
CA VAL A 85 8.26 12.21 -4.37
C VAL A 85 8.84 13.56 -4.82
N ARG A 86 10.16 13.70 -4.89
CA ARG A 86 10.79 14.90 -5.41
C ARG A 86 10.36 15.20 -6.85
N PHE A 87 10.33 14.20 -7.71
CA PHE A 87 9.85 14.35 -9.07
C PHE A 87 8.38 14.77 -9.13
N LEU A 88 7.49 14.10 -8.38
CA LEU A 88 6.06 14.44 -8.35
C LEU A 88 5.84 15.88 -7.84
N LYS A 89 6.63 16.34 -6.87
CA LYS A 89 6.57 17.74 -6.39
C LYS A 89 6.88 18.74 -7.50
N THR A 90 7.77 18.43 -8.47
CA THR A 90 8.00 19.29 -9.64
C THR A 90 6.80 19.41 -10.57
N LYS A 91 5.81 18.51 -10.43
CA LYS A 91 4.53 18.56 -11.16
C LYS A 91 3.45 19.35 -10.42
N GLY A 92 3.79 19.97 -9.30
CA GLY A 92 2.86 20.80 -8.53
C GLY A 92 1.73 19.99 -7.86
N VAL A 93 2.00 18.75 -7.44
CA VAL A 93 0.97 17.90 -6.83
C VAL A 93 0.58 18.40 -5.43
N LYS A 94 -0.72 18.36 -5.12
CA LYS A 94 -1.28 18.76 -3.81
C LYS A 94 -1.21 17.68 -2.73
N ALA A 95 -1.12 16.42 -3.14
CA ALA A 95 -1.02 15.25 -2.26
C ALA A 95 -0.32 14.12 -3.01
N ILE A 96 0.17 13.13 -2.28
CA ILE A 96 0.81 11.94 -2.85
C ILE A 96 0.12 10.69 -2.32
N VAL A 97 -0.22 9.78 -3.23
CA VAL A 97 -0.70 8.43 -2.91
C VAL A 97 0.38 7.41 -3.26
N ILE A 98 0.79 6.61 -2.28
CA ILE A 98 1.70 5.48 -2.47
C ILE A 98 0.85 4.25 -2.78
N ALA A 99 0.69 3.91 -4.06
CA ALA A 99 -0.10 2.75 -4.49
C ALA A 99 0.60 1.42 -4.17
N CYS A 100 1.93 1.39 -4.20
CA CYS A 100 2.72 0.21 -3.89
C CYS A 100 2.63 -0.18 -2.41
N ASN A 101 2.16 -1.40 -2.11
CA ASN A 101 2.10 -1.91 -0.74
C ASN A 101 3.49 -2.00 -0.09
N THR A 102 4.50 -2.45 -0.83
CA THR A 102 5.87 -2.53 -0.32
C THR A 102 6.43 -1.14 -0.01
N ALA A 103 6.23 -0.16 -0.88
CA ALA A 103 6.65 1.22 -0.60
C ALA A 103 5.86 1.83 0.57
N SER A 104 4.55 1.60 0.64
CA SER A 104 3.71 2.02 1.77
C SER A 104 4.22 1.43 3.10
N SER A 105 4.61 0.15 3.10
CA SER A 105 5.11 -0.53 4.31
C SER A 105 6.39 0.08 4.87
N HIS A 106 7.28 0.50 3.99
CA HIS A 106 8.65 0.87 4.37
C HIS A 106 8.92 2.37 4.36
N ALA A 107 8.27 3.13 3.46
CA ALA A 107 8.62 4.51 3.19
C ALA A 107 7.56 5.53 3.66
N LEU A 108 6.29 5.12 3.86
CA LEU A 108 5.21 6.05 4.15
C LEU A 108 5.49 6.98 5.34
N LYS A 109 5.89 6.42 6.49
CA LYS A 109 6.19 7.21 7.69
C LYS A 109 7.25 8.27 7.40
N THR A 110 8.38 7.85 6.84
CA THR A 110 9.50 8.73 6.50
C THR A 110 9.07 9.83 5.53
N LEU A 111 8.32 9.47 4.48
CA LEU A 111 7.88 10.45 3.48
C LEU A 111 6.85 11.42 4.05
N ALA A 112 5.95 10.98 4.92
CA ALA A 112 4.98 11.85 5.57
C ALA A 112 5.64 12.84 6.53
N GLU A 113 6.70 12.42 7.23
CA GLU A 113 7.48 13.28 8.12
C GLU A 113 8.33 14.32 7.36
N GLU A 114 8.84 13.97 6.18
CA GLU A 114 9.73 14.81 5.37
C GLU A 114 9.01 15.79 4.44
N ASN A 115 7.69 15.66 4.25
CA ASN A 115 6.96 16.45 3.27
C ASN A 115 5.83 17.27 3.92
N GLU A 116 5.64 18.47 3.40
CA GLU A 116 4.58 19.40 3.83
C GLU A 116 3.22 19.01 3.25
N ILE A 117 3.19 18.41 2.05
CA ILE A 117 1.97 17.92 1.42
C ILE A 117 1.58 16.56 1.99
N PRO A 118 0.28 16.22 2.04
CA PRO A 118 -0.18 14.92 2.51
C PRO A 118 0.42 13.76 1.72
N VAL A 119 0.91 12.74 2.41
CA VAL A 119 1.37 11.47 1.83
C VAL A 119 0.52 10.36 2.41
N ILE A 120 -0.15 9.61 1.54
CA ILE A 120 -1.14 8.60 1.91
C ILE A 120 -0.69 7.25 1.35
N GLY A 121 -0.73 6.20 2.17
CA GLY A 121 -0.46 4.82 1.74
C GLY A 121 -1.74 3.99 1.66
N VAL A 122 -1.69 2.88 0.92
CA VAL A 122 -2.86 2.02 0.68
C VAL A 122 -3.16 1.03 1.82
N ILE A 123 -2.24 0.83 2.76
CA ILE A 123 -2.34 -0.24 3.77
C ILE A 123 -3.51 -0.02 4.71
N TYR A 124 -3.68 1.20 5.23
CA TYR A 124 -4.77 1.50 6.16
C TYR A 124 -6.15 1.26 5.54
N ALA A 125 -6.35 1.73 4.30
CA ALA A 125 -7.61 1.52 3.57
C ALA A 125 -7.90 0.02 3.36
N GLY A 126 -6.88 -0.77 2.97
CA GLY A 126 -6.98 -2.21 2.82
C GLY A 126 -7.29 -2.92 4.15
N ALA A 127 -6.62 -2.54 5.23
CA ALA A 127 -6.83 -3.07 6.57
C ALA A 127 -8.25 -2.77 7.08
N LEU A 128 -8.70 -1.52 6.97
CA LEU A 128 -10.05 -1.10 7.38
C LEU A 128 -11.14 -1.84 6.60
N SER A 129 -10.95 -1.99 5.30
CA SER A 129 -11.89 -2.74 4.46
C SER A 129 -11.97 -4.21 4.87
N ALA A 130 -10.83 -4.84 5.18
CA ALA A 130 -10.78 -6.22 5.63
C ALA A 130 -11.44 -6.42 7.00
N VAL A 131 -11.20 -5.50 7.94
CA VAL A 131 -11.85 -5.50 9.27
C VAL A 131 -13.38 -5.42 9.15
N ARG A 132 -13.88 -4.61 8.23
CA ARG A 132 -15.32 -4.48 7.97
C ARG A 132 -15.91 -5.70 7.25
N ALA A 133 -15.12 -6.42 6.47
CA ALA A 133 -15.58 -7.55 5.67
C ALA A 133 -15.61 -8.87 6.44
N THR A 134 -14.65 -9.09 7.35
CA THR A 134 -14.55 -10.37 8.07
C THR A 134 -15.74 -10.62 8.97
N LYS A 135 -16.20 -11.87 8.99
CA LYS A 135 -17.30 -12.35 9.86
C LYS A 135 -16.79 -13.18 11.02
N ASN A 136 -15.69 -13.91 10.84
CA ASN A 136 -15.11 -14.80 11.84
C ASN A 136 -13.86 -14.24 12.53
N GLY A 137 -13.42 -13.02 12.17
CA GLY A 137 -12.24 -12.39 12.74
C GLY A 137 -10.90 -13.02 12.28
N ARG A 138 -10.89 -13.71 11.13
CA ARG A 138 -9.69 -14.38 10.60
C ARG A 138 -9.35 -13.83 9.22
N ILE A 139 -8.41 -12.89 9.17
CA ILE A 139 -8.00 -12.20 7.96
C ILE A 139 -6.68 -12.78 7.45
N GLY A 140 -6.64 -13.13 6.17
CA GLY A 140 -5.43 -13.44 5.44
C GLY A 140 -4.88 -12.20 4.76
N VAL A 141 -3.57 -12.08 4.71
CA VAL A 141 -2.89 -11.05 3.92
C VAL A 141 -1.87 -11.74 3.03
N ILE A 142 -2.02 -11.63 1.73
CA ILE A 142 -0.99 -12.04 0.78
C ILE A 142 -0.27 -10.81 0.23
N GLY A 143 1.05 -10.92 0.04
CA GLY A 143 1.86 -9.80 -0.40
C GLY A 143 3.23 -10.23 -0.88
N THR A 144 4.07 -9.26 -1.24
CA THR A 144 5.49 -9.51 -1.47
C THR A 144 6.20 -9.86 -0.16
N ARG A 145 7.41 -10.43 -0.25
CA ARG A 145 8.23 -10.67 0.96
C ARG A 145 8.45 -9.39 1.75
N GLY A 146 8.73 -8.26 1.09
CA GLY A 146 8.91 -6.97 1.75
C GLY A 146 7.68 -6.51 2.53
N THR A 147 6.49 -6.65 1.96
CA THR A 147 5.23 -6.31 2.64
C THR A 147 4.97 -7.21 3.84
N VAL A 148 5.09 -8.53 3.67
CA VAL A 148 4.83 -9.49 4.74
C VAL A 148 5.84 -9.34 5.88
N ASN A 149 7.13 -9.24 5.58
CA ASN A 149 8.19 -9.09 6.59
C ASN A 149 8.13 -7.75 7.36
N SER A 150 7.43 -6.75 6.84
CA SER A 150 7.24 -5.47 7.54
C SER A 150 6.30 -5.58 8.74
N GLU A 151 5.47 -6.61 8.82
CA GLU A 151 4.43 -6.82 9.84
C GLU A 151 3.43 -5.65 9.95
N ILE A 152 3.35 -4.78 8.95
CA ILE A 152 2.52 -3.56 9.04
C ILE A 152 1.03 -3.87 8.99
N TYR A 153 0.59 -4.85 8.17
CA TYR A 153 -0.82 -5.23 8.10
C TYR A 153 -1.36 -5.77 9.42
N PRO A 154 -0.69 -6.75 10.10
CA PRO A 154 -1.09 -7.18 11.43
C PRO A 154 -1.18 -6.02 12.42
N LYS A 155 -0.18 -5.15 12.48
CA LYS A 155 -0.16 -3.99 13.38
C LYS A 155 -1.35 -3.06 13.14
N VAL A 156 -1.62 -2.71 11.89
CA VAL A 156 -2.74 -1.81 11.53
C VAL A 156 -4.09 -2.47 11.78
N ILE A 157 -4.27 -3.74 11.39
CA ILE A 157 -5.52 -4.47 11.61
C ILE A 157 -5.81 -4.59 13.11
N GLN A 158 -4.82 -4.97 13.91
CA GLN A 158 -4.98 -5.13 15.36
C GLN A 158 -5.18 -3.78 16.08
N SER A 159 -4.63 -2.68 15.57
CA SER A 159 -4.93 -1.35 16.11
C SER A 159 -6.37 -0.90 15.83
N ILE A 160 -6.97 -1.34 14.70
CA ILE A 160 -8.38 -1.09 14.38
C ILE A 160 -9.29 -2.02 15.20
N SER A 161 -8.93 -3.31 15.31
CA SER A 161 -9.70 -4.33 16.00
C SER A 161 -8.80 -5.41 16.63
N PRO A 162 -8.47 -5.27 17.94
CA PRO A 162 -7.49 -6.14 18.62
C PRO A 162 -7.84 -7.64 18.65
N GLY A 163 -9.13 -8.00 18.49
CA GLY A 163 -9.59 -9.39 18.51
C GLY A 163 -9.36 -10.17 17.20
N ILE A 164 -8.96 -9.49 16.13
CA ILE A 164 -8.77 -10.12 14.82
C ILE A 164 -7.45 -10.87 14.75
N ARG A 165 -7.51 -12.10 14.23
CA ARG A 165 -6.33 -12.91 13.92
C ARG A 165 -5.90 -12.68 12.48
N VAL A 166 -4.64 -12.29 12.29
CA VAL A 166 -4.07 -12.00 10.96
C VAL A 166 -3.06 -13.09 10.60
N PHE A 167 -3.24 -13.67 9.41
CA PHE A 167 -2.37 -14.69 8.86
C PHE A 167 -1.74 -14.12 7.58
N GLN A 168 -0.42 -14.14 7.48
CA GLN A 168 0.28 -13.57 6.34
C GLN A 168 0.97 -14.64 5.50
N LYS A 169 0.96 -14.47 4.17
CA LYS A 169 1.68 -15.31 3.23
C LYS A 169 2.39 -14.47 2.18
N ALA A 170 3.70 -14.64 2.07
CA ALA A 170 4.44 -14.06 0.96
C ALA A 170 4.22 -14.90 -0.32
N CYS A 171 3.79 -14.22 -1.40
CA CYS A 171 3.50 -14.84 -2.68
C CYS A 171 4.37 -14.22 -3.79
N PRO A 172 5.71 -14.38 -3.74
CA PRO A 172 6.64 -13.66 -4.61
C PRO A 172 6.50 -13.98 -6.10
N MET A 173 5.97 -15.15 -6.46
CA MET A 173 5.81 -15.55 -7.87
C MET A 173 4.63 -14.85 -8.56
N PHE A 174 3.65 -14.31 -7.83
CA PHE A 174 2.51 -13.67 -8.47
C PHE A 174 2.88 -12.42 -9.27
N VAL A 175 3.88 -11.64 -8.85
CA VAL A 175 4.32 -10.46 -9.61
C VAL A 175 4.90 -10.87 -10.96
N PRO A 176 5.90 -11.78 -11.06
CA PRO A 176 6.37 -12.26 -12.36
C PRO A 176 5.29 -12.86 -13.25
N LEU A 177 4.39 -13.68 -12.70
CA LEU A 177 3.31 -14.29 -13.48
C LEU A 177 2.39 -13.23 -14.11
N VAL A 178 2.06 -12.19 -13.36
CA VAL A 178 1.25 -11.07 -13.87
C VAL A 178 2.01 -10.28 -14.94
N GLU A 179 3.28 -9.97 -14.72
CA GLU A 179 4.12 -9.20 -15.65
C GLU A 179 4.32 -9.96 -16.97
N GLU A 180 4.38 -11.30 -16.94
CA GLU A 180 4.44 -12.15 -18.14
C GLU A 180 3.06 -12.41 -18.77
N GLY A 181 1.98 -11.86 -18.22
CA GLY A 181 0.64 -12.02 -18.75
C GLY A 181 -0.01 -13.38 -18.49
N LEU A 182 0.55 -14.21 -17.61
CA LEU A 182 0.05 -15.54 -17.26
C LEU A 182 -1.11 -15.45 -16.25
N LEU A 183 -2.14 -14.67 -16.59
CA LEU A 183 -3.24 -14.37 -15.67
C LEU A 183 -4.19 -15.55 -15.44
N HIS A 184 -4.40 -16.36 -16.49
CA HIS A 184 -5.34 -17.50 -16.52
C HIS A 184 -4.62 -18.79 -16.91
N ASP A 185 -3.37 -18.93 -16.49
CA ASP A 185 -2.52 -20.06 -16.80
C ASP A 185 -2.54 -21.10 -15.67
N SER A 186 -2.44 -22.39 -16.02
CA SER A 186 -2.41 -23.48 -15.06
C SER A 186 -1.28 -23.37 -14.04
N VAL A 187 -0.14 -22.80 -14.44
CA VAL A 187 0.98 -22.51 -13.50
C VAL A 187 0.57 -21.49 -12.45
N THR A 188 -0.19 -20.49 -12.84
CA THR A 188 -0.71 -19.47 -11.92
C THR A 188 -1.74 -20.07 -10.95
N ASP A 189 -2.63 -20.91 -11.43
CA ASP A 189 -3.60 -21.62 -10.60
C ASP A 189 -2.93 -22.55 -9.60
N GLU A 190 -1.92 -23.31 -10.05
CA GLU A 190 -1.12 -24.18 -9.17
C GLU A 190 -0.39 -23.38 -8.10
N MET A 191 0.25 -22.28 -8.47
CA MET A 191 0.93 -21.41 -7.51
C MET A 191 -0.05 -20.79 -6.51
N ALA A 192 -1.25 -20.38 -6.97
CA ALA A 192 -2.30 -19.87 -6.09
C ALA A 192 -2.76 -20.96 -5.10
N ALA A 193 -3.00 -22.18 -5.57
CA ALA A 193 -3.37 -23.29 -4.71
C ALA A 193 -2.33 -23.55 -3.62
N ARG A 194 -1.04 -23.60 -3.98
CA ARG A 194 0.07 -23.80 -3.04
C ARG A 194 0.18 -22.66 -2.00
N TYR A 195 0.10 -21.42 -2.44
CA TYR A 195 0.24 -20.27 -1.53
C TYR A 195 -0.96 -20.12 -0.58
N LEU A 196 -2.17 -20.39 -1.08
CA LEU A 196 -3.39 -20.17 -0.31
C LEU A 196 -3.80 -21.34 0.59
N GLN A 197 -3.18 -22.52 0.40
CA GLN A 197 -3.53 -23.73 1.18
C GLN A 197 -3.45 -23.49 2.69
N GLU A 198 -2.36 -22.91 3.16
CA GLU A 198 -2.16 -22.58 4.58
C GLU A 198 -3.23 -21.63 5.13
N LEU A 199 -3.64 -20.64 4.35
CA LEU A 199 -4.69 -19.70 4.74
C LEU A 199 -6.06 -20.35 4.79
N LYS A 200 -6.35 -21.28 3.87
CA LYS A 200 -7.57 -22.12 3.90
C LYS A 200 -7.65 -22.96 5.17
N GLU A 201 -6.55 -23.61 5.56
CA GLU A 201 -6.45 -24.41 6.78
C GLU A 201 -6.62 -23.57 8.05
N LYS A 202 -6.35 -22.27 8.00
CA LYS A 202 -6.60 -21.31 9.08
C LYS A 202 -8.03 -20.76 9.07
N TYR A 203 -8.91 -21.23 8.19
CA TYR A 203 -10.29 -20.77 8.04
C TYR A 203 -10.40 -19.25 7.85
N VAL A 204 -9.50 -18.67 7.05
CA VAL A 204 -9.56 -17.27 6.68
C VAL A 204 -10.83 -17.03 5.85
N ASP A 205 -11.64 -16.04 6.22
CA ASP A 205 -12.85 -15.66 5.49
C ASP A 205 -12.68 -14.38 4.66
N THR A 206 -11.63 -13.64 4.92
CA THR A 206 -11.33 -12.37 4.23
C THR A 206 -9.86 -12.32 3.85
N LEU A 207 -9.59 -12.04 2.58
CA LEU A 207 -8.23 -12.00 2.03
C LEU A 207 -7.87 -10.60 1.54
N VAL A 208 -6.81 -10.03 2.10
CA VAL A 208 -6.21 -8.78 1.60
C VAL A 208 -5.20 -9.10 0.49
N LEU A 209 -5.40 -8.49 -0.66
CA LEU A 209 -4.46 -8.54 -1.77
C LEU A 209 -3.41 -7.42 -1.59
N GLY A 210 -2.39 -7.70 -0.79
CA GLY A 210 -1.35 -6.74 -0.36
C GLY A 210 -0.27 -6.48 -1.40
N CYS A 211 -0.64 -6.47 -2.68
CA CYS A 211 0.18 -6.09 -3.82
C CYS A 211 -0.70 -5.58 -4.95
N THR A 212 -0.27 -4.54 -5.64
CA THR A 212 -1.00 -3.92 -6.76
C THR A 212 -1.20 -4.84 -7.96
N HIS A 213 -0.39 -5.87 -8.10
CA HIS A 213 -0.51 -6.88 -9.17
C HIS A 213 -1.59 -7.94 -8.88
N TYR A 214 -1.81 -8.29 -7.62
CA TYR A 214 -2.66 -9.43 -7.26
C TYR A 214 -4.14 -9.30 -7.64
N PRO A 215 -4.74 -8.10 -7.66
CA PRO A 215 -6.11 -7.94 -8.18
C PRO A 215 -6.30 -8.38 -9.63
N LEU A 216 -5.22 -8.42 -10.43
CA LEU A 216 -5.25 -8.86 -11.83
C LEU A 216 -5.38 -10.39 -11.96
N LEU A 217 -5.08 -11.15 -10.90
CA LEU A 217 -5.25 -12.61 -10.82
C LEU A 217 -6.66 -13.02 -10.35
N ARG A 218 -7.51 -12.04 -10.03
CA ARG A 218 -8.88 -12.31 -9.63
C ARG A 218 -9.73 -12.50 -10.90
N SER A 219 -10.17 -13.73 -11.14
CA SER A 219 -11.18 -14.08 -12.13
C SER A 219 -12.59 -13.72 -11.65
#